data_6face4ac85d0ba67796534db60c16774
#
_entry.id   6face4ac85d0ba67796534db60c16774
#
_cell.length_a   1.000
_cell.length_b   1.000
_cell.length_c   1.000
_cell.angle_alpha   90.00
_cell.angle_beta   90.00
_cell.angle_gamma   90.00
#
_symmetry.space_group_name_H-M   'P 1'
#
loop_
_entity.id
_entity.type
_entity.pdbx_description
1 polymer ?
#
loop_
_entity_poly.entity_id
_entity_poly.type
_entity_poly.pdbx_seq_one_letter_code
_entity_poly.pdbx_strand_id
1 'polypeptide(L)'
;MASRLEYLIDVLKSEQGLTELEIPEKVEEQEVLYRALQNVRYPAPVTADFLYQQDRYLQEKLLEKGVIDLRDLTPIRPNLYLWQGDITRLAVDAIVNAANSKLLGCFVPNHSCIDNAIHTATGVELRLACHELMQEQGRDEATG
;
A
#
# COMPACT_ATOMS: atom_id res chain seq x y z
N MET A 1 10.40 -10.46 21.99
CA MET A 1 10.82 -10.08 20.63
C MET A 1 9.73 -9.21 20.01
N ALA A 2 10.09 -8.08 19.44
CA ALA A 2 9.13 -7.26 18.71
C ALA A 2 8.54 -8.05 17.52
N SER A 3 7.25 -7.89 17.26
CA SER A 3 6.60 -8.49 16.10
C SER A 3 7.10 -7.79 14.80
N ARG A 4 6.87 -8.42 13.64
CA ARG A 4 7.16 -7.80 12.34
C ARG A 4 6.47 -6.45 12.20
N LEU A 5 5.20 -6.36 12.62
CA LEU A 5 4.40 -5.14 12.54
C LEU A 5 4.95 -4.05 13.47
N GLU A 6 5.35 -4.40 14.69
CA GLU A 6 6.00 -3.45 15.62
C GLU A 6 7.31 -2.91 15.04
N TYR A 7 8.14 -3.76 14.42
CA TYR A 7 9.36 -3.34 13.73
C TYR A 7 9.06 -2.32 12.62
N LEU A 8 8.07 -2.59 11.75
CA LEU A 8 7.69 -1.68 10.67
C LEU A 8 7.19 -0.34 11.20
N ILE A 9 6.35 -0.35 12.25
CA ILE A 9 5.87 0.85 12.92
C ILE A 9 7.04 1.65 13.51
N ASP A 10 7.97 0.97 14.18
CA ASP A 10 9.10 1.62 14.85
C ASP A 10 10.03 2.33 13.85
N VAL A 11 10.31 1.71 12.71
CA VAL A 11 11.06 2.34 11.62
C VAL A 11 10.34 3.58 11.10
N LEU A 12 9.04 3.45 10.75
CA LEU A 12 8.26 4.54 10.16
C LEU A 12 8.08 5.72 11.12
N LYS A 13 7.82 5.46 12.40
CA LYS A 13 7.70 6.53 13.39
C LYS A 13 9.04 7.23 13.64
N SER A 14 10.12 6.47 13.64
CA SER A 14 11.48 7.04 13.82
C SER A 14 11.88 7.94 12.65
N GLU A 15 11.61 7.53 11.40
CA GLU A 15 11.83 8.35 10.21
C GLU A 15 11.07 9.69 10.26
N GLN A 16 9.88 9.70 10.87
CA GLN A 16 9.01 10.86 10.96
C GLN A 16 9.23 11.69 12.24
N GLY A 17 10.24 11.34 13.06
CA GLY A 17 10.54 12.02 14.31
C GLY A 17 9.50 11.82 15.41
N LEU A 18 8.67 10.77 15.31
CA LEU A 18 7.61 10.42 16.27
C LEU A 18 8.09 9.42 17.32
N THR A 19 9.30 9.61 17.84
CA THR A 19 9.94 8.66 18.77
C THR A 19 9.16 8.42 20.05
N GLU A 20 8.46 9.46 20.54
CA GLU A 20 7.63 9.38 21.75
C GLU A 20 6.27 8.71 21.54
N LEU A 21 5.91 8.42 20.27
CA LEU A 21 4.66 7.75 19.97
C LEU A 21 4.71 6.30 20.45
N GLU A 22 3.83 5.94 21.38
CA GLU A 22 3.72 4.57 21.86
C GLU A 22 3.07 3.66 20.81
N ILE A 23 3.59 2.43 20.70
CA ILE A 23 2.98 1.40 19.86
C ILE A 23 1.86 0.74 20.66
N PRO A 24 0.62 0.68 20.14
CA PRO A 24 -0.49 0.03 20.83
C PRO A 24 -0.22 -1.45 21.12
N GLU A 25 -0.81 -1.98 22.18
CA GLU A 25 -0.71 -3.40 22.51
C GLU A 25 -1.54 -4.29 21.57
N LYS A 26 -2.70 -3.79 21.11
CA LYS A 26 -3.61 -4.55 20.27
C LYS A 26 -3.18 -4.51 18.80
N VAL A 27 -3.16 -5.69 18.18
CA VAL A 27 -2.73 -5.84 16.77
C VAL A 27 -3.59 -5.00 15.82
N GLU A 28 -4.89 -4.93 16.04
CA GLU A 28 -5.80 -4.14 15.21
C GLU A 28 -5.47 -2.63 15.26
N GLU A 29 -5.08 -2.14 16.44
CA GLU A 29 -4.66 -0.75 16.60
C GLU A 29 -3.26 -0.51 15.99
N GLN A 30 -2.37 -1.50 16.05
CA GLN A 30 -1.08 -1.47 15.35
C GLN A 30 -1.26 -1.42 13.83
N GLU A 31 -2.19 -2.18 13.27
CA GLU A 31 -2.49 -2.16 11.82
C GLU A 31 -2.98 -0.79 11.36
N VAL A 32 -3.86 -0.17 12.13
CA VAL A 32 -4.34 1.20 11.88
C VAL A 32 -3.20 2.21 11.94
N LEU A 33 -2.33 2.09 12.95
CA LEU A 33 -1.16 2.97 13.10
C LEU A 33 -0.15 2.78 11.97
N TYR A 34 0.17 1.53 11.62
CA TYR A 34 1.08 1.22 10.51
C TYR A 34 0.58 1.85 9.21
N ARG A 35 -0.71 1.67 8.88
CA ARG A 35 -1.32 2.26 7.69
C ARG A 35 -1.23 3.78 7.71
N ALA A 36 -1.56 4.42 8.83
CA ALA A 36 -1.48 5.87 8.98
C ALA A 36 -0.05 6.39 8.73
N LEU A 37 0.95 5.77 9.33
CA LEU A 37 2.36 6.13 9.17
C LEU A 37 2.85 5.93 7.74
N GLN A 38 2.46 4.85 7.08
CA GLN A 38 2.75 4.58 5.68
C GLN A 38 2.09 5.63 4.77
N ASN A 39 0.83 5.99 5.02
CA ASN A 39 0.09 6.94 4.19
C ASN A 39 0.72 8.34 4.20
N VAL A 40 1.24 8.81 5.33
CA VAL A 40 1.85 10.14 5.44
C VAL A 40 3.34 10.17 5.09
N ARG A 41 3.96 9.00 4.90
CA ARG A 41 5.39 8.91 4.60
C ARG A 41 5.71 9.53 3.25
N TYR A 42 6.65 10.49 3.22
CA TYR A 42 7.17 11.04 1.98
C TYR A 42 7.99 9.98 1.21
N PRO A 43 7.99 9.98 -0.14
CA PRO A 43 8.78 9.02 -0.91
C PRO A 43 10.28 9.17 -0.63
N ALA A 44 10.85 8.13 -0.07
CA ALA A 44 12.28 8.02 0.23
C ALA A 44 12.70 6.55 0.24
N PRO A 45 13.97 6.22 -0.08
CA PRO A 45 14.48 4.86 0.04
C PRO A 45 14.35 4.31 1.46
N VAL A 46 14.24 3.02 1.57
CA VAL A 46 14.28 2.26 2.83
C VAL A 46 15.35 1.17 2.75
N THR A 47 15.65 0.55 3.88
CA THR A 47 16.61 -0.55 3.93
C THR A 47 16.04 -1.82 3.30
N ALA A 48 16.90 -2.71 2.83
CA ALA A 48 16.50 -4.02 2.33
C ALA A 48 15.78 -4.86 3.39
N ASP A 49 16.16 -4.73 4.67
CA ASP A 49 15.47 -5.40 5.75
C ASP A 49 14.05 -4.89 5.95
N PHE A 50 13.84 -3.57 5.89
CA PHE A 50 12.48 -3.01 5.93
C PHE A 50 11.61 -3.57 4.80
N LEU A 51 12.12 -3.60 3.56
CA LEU A 51 11.38 -4.14 2.42
C LEU A 51 11.04 -5.61 2.62
N TYR A 52 11.98 -6.42 3.08
CA TYR A 52 11.74 -7.82 3.37
C TYR A 52 10.63 -8.01 4.42
N GLN A 53 10.66 -7.26 5.52
CA GLN A 53 9.65 -7.35 6.57
C GLN A 53 8.28 -6.84 6.08
N GLN A 54 8.26 -5.75 5.32
CA GLN A 54 7.03 -5.22 4.71
C GLN A 54 6.40 -6.22 3.74
N ASP A 55 7.17 -6.80 2.84
CA ASP A 55 6.67 -7.76 1.86
C ASP A 55 6.04 -8.97 2.55
N ARG A 56 6.71 -9.49 3.57
CA ARG A 56 6.18 -10.60 4.36
C ARG A 56 4.87 -10.25 5.06
N TYR A 57 4.80 -9.06 5.66
CA TYR A 57 3.59 -8.57 6.31
C TYR A 57 2.43 -8.40 5.32
N LEU A 58 2.67 -7.73 4.20
CA LEU A 58 1.63 -7.48 3.19
C LEU A 58 1.15 -8.77 2.52
N GLN A 59 2.04 -9.73 2.27
CA GLN A 59 1.67 -11.04 1.76
C GLN A 59 0.82 -11.84 2.75
N GLU A 60 1.16 -11.82 4.04
CA GLU A 60 0.34 -12.44 5.08
C GLU A 60 -1.06 -11.82 5.12
N LYS A 61 -1.17 -10.49 5.05
CA LYS A 61 -2.46 -9.78 5.00
C LYS A 61 -3.26 -10.12 3.75
N LEU A 62 -2.62 -10.25 2.59
CA LEU A 62 -3.29 -10.67 1.37
C LEU A 62 -3.85 -12.08 1.48
N LEU A 63 -3.09 -13.02 2.04
CA LEU A 63 -3.54 -14.40 2.25
C LEU A 63 -4.69 -14.48 3.25
N GLU A 64 -4.68 -13.68 4.31
CA GLU A 64 -5.79 -13.57 5.27
C GLU A 64 -7.09 -13.10 4.59
N LYS A 65 -7.00 -12.11 3.69
CA LYS A 65 -8.14 -11.62 2.90
C LYS A 65 -8.62 -12.63 1.84
N GLY A 66 -7.74 -13.48 1.38
CA GLY A 66 -7.94 -14.42 0.28
C GLY A 66 -7.71 -13.79 -1.10
N VAL A 67 -6.99 -14.50 -1.95
CA VAL A 67 -6.70 -14.13 -3.34
C VAL A 67 -7.81 -14.59 -4.25
N ILE A 68 -8.21 -13.76 -5.21
CA ILE A 68 -9.19 -14.09 -6.25
C ILE A 68 -8.47 -14.26 -7.58
N ASP A 69 -8.54 -15.46 -8.14
CA ASP A 69 -8.00 -15.81 -9.45
C ASP A 69 -9.10 -15.70 -10.52
N LEU A 70 -8.75 -15.34 -11.76
CA LEU A 70 -9.71 -15.30 -12.87
C LEU A 70 -10.37 -16.68 -13.11
N ARG A 71 -9.69 -17.77 -12.79
CA ARG A 71 -10.24 -19.13 -12.88
C ARG A 71 -11.41 -19.38 -11.91
N ASP A 72 -11.52 -18.57 -10.86
CA ASP A 72 -12.61 -18.62 -9.87
C ASP A 72 -13.85 -17.85 -10.35
N LEU A 73 -13.75 -17.12 -11.46
CA LEU A 73 -14.79 -16.25 -11.99
C LEU A 73 -15.39 -16.81 -13.27
N THR A 74 -16.68 -16.51 -13.49
CA THR A 74 -17.36 -16.86 -14.74
C THR A 74 -17.27 -15.69 -15.71
N PRO A 75 -16.73 -15.87 -16.94
CA PRO A 75 -16.70 -14.80 -17.93
C PRO A 75 -18.13 -14.46 -18.41
N ILE A 76 -18.43 -13.17 -18.55
CA ILE A 76 -19.70 -12.71 -19.15
C ILE A 76 -19.63 -12.67 -20.68
N ARG A 77 -18.41 -12.60 -21.24
CA ARG A 77 -18.06 -12.74 -22.66
C ARG A 77 -16.62 -13.31 -22.74
N PRO A 78 -16.14 -13.77 -23.90
CA PRO A 78 -14.74 -14.18 -24.03
C PRO A 78 -13.76 -13.11 -23.52
N ASN A 79 -12.91 -13.50 -22.57
CA ASN A 79 -11.92 -12.62 -21.93
C ASN A 79 -12.47 -11.41 -21.19
N LEU A 80 -13.77 -11.41 -20.84
CA LEU A 80 -14.42 -10.34 -20.10
C LEU A 80 -15.10 -10.88 -18.84
N TYR A 81 -14.71 -10.36 -17.70
CA TYR A 81 -15.23 -10.75 -16.38
C TYR A 81 -15.84 -9.53 -15.68
N LEU A 82 -16.91 -9.74 -14.94
CA LEU A 82 -17.47 -8.75 -14.03
C LEU A 82 -17.36 -9.28 -12.60
N TRP A 83 -16.69 -8.50 -11.76
CA TRP A 83 -16.53 -8.84 -10.36
C TRP A 83 -16.57 -7.57 -9.50
N GLN A 84 -17.13 -7.67 -8.32
CA GLN A 84 -17.19 -6.58 -7.36
C GLN A 84 -16.51 -7.00 -6.07
N GLY A 85 -15.51 -6.23 -5.64
CA GLY A 85 -14.77 -6.48 -4.41
C GLY A 85 -13.51 -5.63 -4.29
N ASP A 86 -12.64 -6.01 -3.39
CA ASP A 86 -11.35 -5.35 -3.16
C ASP A 86 -10.36 -5.72 -4.27
N ILE A 87 -10.07 -4.77 -5.16
CA ILE A 87 -9.19 -4.95 -6.32
C ILE A 87 -7.77 -5.42 -5.93
N THR A 88 -7.31 -5.12 -4.71
CA THR A 88 -5.99 -5.54 -4.21
C THR A 88 -5.90 -7.04 -3.96
N ARG A 89 -7.01 -7.77 -4.03
CA ARG A 89 -7.08 -9.22 -3.89
C ARG A 89 -6.97 -9.99 -5.21
N LEU A 90 -7.01 -9.30 -6.34
CA LEU A 90 -7.02 -9.95 -7.66
C LEU A 90 -5.63 -10.47 -8.04
N ALA A 91 -5.53 -11.74 -8.45
CA ALA A 91 -4.35 -12.32 -9.07
C ALA A 91 -4.32 -11.97 -10.56
N VAL A 92 -3.91 -10.77 -10.89
CA VAL A 92 -3.84 -10.22 -12.25
C VAL A 92 -2.50 -9.53 -12.49
N ASP A 93 -2.11 -9.35 -13.74
CA ASP A 93 -0.82 -8.75 -14.10
C ASP A 93 -0.79 -7.23 -13.90
N ALA A 94 -1.95 -6.56 -13.97
CA ALA A 94 -2.06 -5.11 -13.79
C ALA A 94 -3.44 -4.71 -13.29
N ILE A 95 -3.48 -3.58 -12.58
CA ILE A 95 -4.72 -2.92 -12.15
C ILE A 95 -4.68 -1.44 -12.52
N VAL A 96 -5.84 -0.82 -12.67
CA VAL A 96 -5.95 0.63 -12.88
C VAL A 96 -6.22 1.31 -11.54
N ASN A 97 -5.43 2.35 -11.23
CA ASN A 97 -5.62 3.19 -10.06
C ASN A 97 -6.23 4.53 -10.46
N ALA A 98 -7.25 4.97 -9.76
CA ALA A 98 -7.78 6.34 -9.86
C ALA A 98 -6.88 7.30 -9.05
N ALA A 99 -5.67 7.53 -9.57
CA ALA A 99 -4.65 8.35 -8.95
C ALA A 99 -4.89 9.84 -9.17
N ASN A 100 -4.26 10.66 -8.33
CA ASN A 100 -4.17 12.11 -8.58
C ASN A 100 -3.05 12.44 -9.60
N SER A 101 -3.02 13.69 -10.07
CA SER A 101 -2.05 14.13 -11.11
C SER A 101 -0.58 14.02 -10.71
N LYS A 102 -0.29 13.91 -9.43
CA LYS A 102 1.08 13.75 -8.90
C LYS A 102 1.53 12.29 -8.79
N LEU A 103 0.60 11.34 -8.93
CA LEU A 103 0.81 9.89 -8.81
C LEU A 103 1.38 9.41 -7.46
N LEU A 104 1.49 10.29 -6.46
CA LEU A 104 2.13 9.97 -5.17
C LEU A 104 1.19 9.31 -4.16
N GLY A 105 -0.05 9.02 -4.56
CA GLY A 105 -1.03 8.44 -3.66
C GLY A 105 -1.70 9.47 -2.75
N CYS A 106 -2.56 8.99 -1.89
CA CYS A 106 -3.28 9.79 -0.90
C CYS A 106 -2.50 9.83 0.41
N PHE A 107 -2.18 11.04 0.88
CA PHE A 107 -1.44 11.27 2.14
C PHE A 107 -2.35 11.41 3.38
N VAL A 108 -3.66 11.31 3.21
CA VAL A 108 -4.60 11.38 4.35
C VAL A 108 -4.56 10.05 5.12
N PRO A 109 -4.20 10.06 6.41
CA PRO A 109 -4.11 8.84 7.20
C PRO A 109 -5.41 8.04 7.18
N ASN A 110 -5.31 6.76 6.89
CA ASN A 110 -6.44 5.81 6.88
C ASN A 110 -7.62 6.22 5.98
N HIS A 111 -7.39 7.03 4.95
CA HIS A 111 -8.44 7.46 4.03
C HIS A 111 -9.04 6.28 3.26
N SER A 112 -10.33 6.32 3.01
CA SER A 112 -11.08 5.22 2.39
C SER A 112 -11.08 5.23 0.85
N CYS A 113 -10.33 6.14 0.18
CA CYS A 113 -10.25 6.15 -1.28
C CYS A 113 -9.45 4.96 -1.82
N ILE A 114 -9.71 4.62 -3.10
CA ILE A 114 -9.02 3.51 -3.76
C ILE A 114 -7.50 3.76 -3.90
N ASP A 115 -7.09 4.98 -4.13
CA ASP A 115 -5.67 5.35 -4.23
C ASP A 115 -4.92 5.06 -2.92
N ASN A 116 -5.49 5.43 -1.77
CA ASN A 116 -4.94 5.06 -0.45
C ASN A 116 -4.89 3.54 -0.26
N ALA A 117 -5.96 2.83 -0.62
CA ALA A 117 -6.03 1.38 -0.47
C ALA A 117 -4.97 0.65 -1.30
N ILE A 118 -4.75 1.07 -2.56
CA ILE A 118 -3.74 0.50 -3.45
C ILE A 118 -2.34 0.77 -2.90
N HIS A 119 -2.01 2.02 -2.55
CA HIS A 119 -0.71 2.35 -1.97
C HIS A 119 -0.45 1.62 -0.65
N THR A 120 -1.47 1.44 0.18
CA THR A 120 -1.36 0.65 1.42
C THR A 120 -1.02 -0.81 1.13
N ALA A 121 -1.69 -1.42 0.15
CA ALA A 121 -1.50 -2.83 -0.20
C ALA A 121 -0.17 -3.12 -0.91
N THR A 122 0.40 -2.14 -1.60
CA THR A 122 1.69 -2.28 -2.32
C THR A 122 2.91 -1.92 -1.47
N GLY A 123 2.73 -1.28 -0.33
CA GLY A 123 3.84 -0.81 0.49
C GLY A 123 4.48 0.50 0.01
N VAL A 124 5.59 0.88 0.63
CA VAL A 124 6.25 2.18 0.40
C VAL A 124 6.91 2.31 -0.98
N GLU A 125 7.17 1.20 -1.66
CA GLU A 125 7.90 1.18 -2.94
C GLU A 125 7.12 1.80 -4.09
N LEU A 126 5.79 1.62 -4.15
CA LEU A 126 4.98 2.19 -5.22
C LEU A 126 5.09 3.71 -5.24
N ARG A 127 4.97 4.36 -4.07
CA ARG A 127 5.12 5.82 -3.96
C ARG A 127 6.50 6.29 -4.38
N LEU A 128 7.55 5.56 -4.01
CA LEU A 128 8.92 5.87 -4.41
C LEU A 128 9.09 5.73 -5.92
N ALA A 129 8.63 4.65 -6.53
CA ALA A 129 8.69 4.44 -7.98
C ALA A 129 7.90 5.51 -8.75
N CYS A 130 6.71 5.87 -8.28
CA CYS A 130 5.94 6.97 -8.86
C CYS A 130 6.66 8.31 -8.72
N HIS A 131 7.30 8.57 -7.58
CA HIS A 131 8.09 9.79 -7.39
C HIS A 131 9.25 9.88 -8.39
N GLU A 132 10.01 8.82 -8.58
CA GLU A 132 11.10 8.75 -9.55
C GLU A 132 10.59 9.00 -10.97
N LEU A 133 9.48 8.33 -11.37
CA LEU A 133 8.83 8.54 -12.66
C LEU A 133 8.43 10.01 -12.87
N MET A 134 7.84 10.65 -11.86
CA MET A 134 7.40 12.04 -11.95
C MET A 134 8.57 13.02 -12.00
N GLN A 135 9.71 12.70 -11.37
CA GLN A 135 10.94 13.48 -11.49
C GLN A 135 11.51 13.40 -12.92
N GLU A 136 11.54 12.22 -13.52
CA GLU A 136 11.98 12.03 -14.92
C GLU A 136 11.05 12.74 -15.90
N GLN A 137 9.74 12.67 -15.68
CA GLN A 137 8.74 13.32 -16.52
C GLN A 137 8.78 14.85 -16.41
N GLY A 138 9.10 15.41 -15.23
CA GLY A 138 9.23 16.84 -14.96
C GLY A 138 7.92 17.64 -14.99
N ARG A 139 6.75 16.99 -14.98
CA ARG A 139 5.42 17.61 -14.95
C ARG A 139 4.39 16.68 -14.34
N ASP A 140 3.31 17.25 -13.81
CA ASP A 140 2.15 16.50 -13.35
C ASP A 140 1.43 15.80 -14.51
N GLU A 141 0.76 14.68 -14.23
CA GLU A 141 -0.11 14.02 -15.20
C GLU A 141 -1.35 14.86 -15.50
N ALA A 142 -1.82 14.75 -16.73
CA ALA A 142 -3.11 15.30 -17.09
C ALA A 142 -4.23 14.48 -16.44
N THR A 143 -5.10 15.15 -15.71
CA THR A 143 -6.34 14.56 -15.21
C THR A 143 -7.44 14.85 -16.22
N GLY A 144 -7.97 13.79 -16.80
CA GLY A 144 -9.05 13.89 -17.77
C GLY A 144 -10.37 14.39 -17.16
#